data_a2bd0ff50fe89fdcea5332a83382e22c
#
_entry.id   a2bd0ff50fe89fdcea5332a83382e22c
#
_cell.length_a   1.000
_cell.length_b   1.000
_cell.length_c   1.000
_cell.angle_alpha   90.00
_cell.angle_beta   90.00
_cell.angle_gamma   90.00
#
_symmetry.space_group_name_H-M   'P 1'
#
loop_
_entity.id
_entity.type
_entity.pdbx_description
1 polymer ?
#
loop_
_entity_poly.entity_id
_entity_poly.type
_entity_poly.pdbx_seq_one_letter_code
_entity_poly.pdbx_strand_id
1 'polypeptide(L)'
;GKLKGTYIRVGSSNRLADAEIISELERRKQNISFDSELVMQKSVGELYIESFKQVYHDKTGEMLNVQALRKLELTKTVSGMEYPTNALILFSDDTLRNTIFPFAKVECARFKGVTSEEFIDQKSITSNIALQAEEAYNFVLRHINKGAVVKGVYTVSRWEYPVKAIREAIRNATVHRDYSLTGKDVKVAIYDDMVEITSPGLLPPSIDYSAMESRQSDARNKVIAPVFKRMGIIDQWGNGLKLIADELKEYPQIEFRWKEVGLSFQVQFVKRDYVSRQELGQELGQELEQELEQELEQELEQELKNPTRYSGILEKLNINPLARKEISELFGEKQISGSLNRTLKKLVEGGLIEHTIPNVKNHPD
;
A
#
# COMPACT_ATOMS: atom_id res chain seq x y z
N GLY A 1 38.73 -22.76 16.18
CA GLY A 1 38.82 -23.00 14.74
C GLY A 1 38.16 -21.86 13.99
N LYS A 2 38.90 -21.20 13.09
CA LYS A 2 38.29 -20.18 12.20
C LYS A 2 37.27 -20.89 11.32
N LEU A 3 36.01 -20.49 11.42
CA LEU A 3 34.96 -20.92 10.51
C LEU A 3 35.37 -20.51 9.09
N LYS A 4 35.72 -21.52 8.26
CA LYS A 4 35.98 -21.31 6.83
C LYS A 4 34.63 -21.18 6.15
N GLY A 5 34.30 -20.00 5.63
CA GLY A 5 33.05 -19.77 4.89
C GLY A 5 33.07 -18.40 4.20
N THR A 6 32.21 -18.24 3.19
CA THR A 6 31.95 -16.98 2.55
C THR A 6 30.90 -16.24 3.36
N TYR A 7 31.16 -14.98 3.70
CA TYR A 7 30.26 -14.12 4.47
C TYR A 7 29.77 -12.98 3.60
N ILE A 8 28.51 -12.64 3.75
CA ILE A 8 27.88 -11.46 3.15
C ILE A 8 27.40 -10.53 4.24
N ARG A 9 27.35 -9.23 3.93
CA ARG A 9 26.76 -8.25 4.80
C ARG A 9 25.29 -8.06 4.45
N VAL A 10 24.42 -8.25 5.44
CA VAL A 10 22.98 -7.99 5.32
C VAL A 10 22.61 -6.96 6.38
N GLY A 11 22.40 -5.73 5.97
CA GLY A 11 22.24 -4.61 6.89
C GLY A 11 23.49 -4.39 7.75
N SER A 12 23.32 -4.43 9.08
CA SER A 12 24.40 -4.26 10.06
C SER A 12 25.13 -5.56 10.42
N SER A 13 24.67 -6.72 9.95
CA SER A 13 25.20 -8.03 10.35
C SER A 13 25.92 -8.78 9.22
N ASN A 14 26.99 -9.51 9.57
CA ASN A 14 27.63 -10.46 8.66
C ASN A 14 26.94 -11.82 8.82
N ARG A 15 26.50 -12.40 7.72
CA ARG A 15 25.88 -13.73 7.68
C ARG A 15 26.69 -14.67 6.82
N LEU A 16 26.68 -15.95 7.15
CA LEU A 16 27.25 -16.99 6.30
C LEU A 16 26.42 -17.06 5.01
N ALA A 17 27.08 -16.99 3.86
CA ALA A 17 26.44 -17.14 2.56
C ALA A 17 25.95 -18.58 2.39
N ASP A 18 24.70 -18.74 1.95
CA ASP A 18 24.16 -20.02 1.51
C ASP A 18 24.66 -20.40 0.11
N ALA A 19 24.26 -21.58 -0.38
CA ALA A 19 24.67 -22.08 -1.68
C ALA A 19 24.20 -21.17 -2.85
N GLU A 20 23.05 -20.57 -2.75
CA GLU A 20 22.48 -19.67 -3.78
C GLU A 20 23.32 -18.41 -3.93
N ILE A 21 23.68 -17.79 -2.80
CA ILE A 21 24.55 -16.60 -2.77
C ILE A 21 25.96 -16.92 -3.25
N ILE A 22 26.53 -18.07 -2.84
CA ILE A 22 27.85 -18.48 -3.31
C ILE A 22 27.83 -18.63 -4.83
N SER A 23 26.82 -19.29 -5.37
CA SER A 23 26.66 -19.47 -6.83
C SER A 23 26.53 -18.14 -7.55
N GLU A 24 25.81 -17.14 -6.97
CA GLU A 24 25.75 -15.80 -7.54
C GLU A 24 27.12 -15.10 -7.55
N LEU A 25 27.88 -15.19 -6.46
CA LEU A 25 29.22 -14.60 -6.37
C LEU A 25 30.17 -15.24 -7.39
N GLU A 26 30.07 -16.56 -7.61
CA GLU A 26 30.85 -17.27 -8.62
C GLU A 26 30.50 -16.85 -10.03
N ARG A 27 29.21 -16.70 -10.35
CA ARG A 27 28.75 -16.15 -11.63
C ARG A 27 29.28 -14.73 -11.86
N ARG A 28 29.18 -13.87 -10.86
CA ARG A 28 29.72 -12.49 -10.93
C ARG A 28 31.22 -12.47 -11.19
N LYS A 29 31.98 -13.35 -10.53
CA LYS A 29 33.43 -13.49 -10.76
C LYS A 29 33.75 -13.91 -12.21
N GLN A 30 32.93 -14.73 -12.82
CA GLN A 30 33.07 -15.18 -14.21
C GLN A 30 32.43 -14.20 -15.21
N ASN A 31 31.82 -13.10 -14.76
CA ASN A 31 31.05 -12.16 -15.57
C ASN A 31 29.84 -12.79 -16.32
N ILE A 32 29.30 -13.89 -15.77
CA ILE A 32 28.12 -14.58 -16.28
C ILE A 32 26.92 -14.16 -15.44
N SER A 33 25.76 -13.95 -16.08
CA SER A 33 24.50 -13.71 -15.40
C SER A 33 23.63 -14.97 -15.39
N PHE A 34 22.78 -15.13 -14.37
CA PHE A 34 21.90 -16.30 -14.25
C PHE A 34 21.01 -16.47 -15.48
N ASP A 35 20.49 -15.38 -16.03
CA ASP A 35 19.62 -15.39 -17.20
C ASP A 35 20.33 -15.83 -18.49
N SER A 36 21.69 -15.80 -18.53
CA SER A 36 22.50 -16.24 -19.66
C SER A 36 22.93 -17.72 -19.63
N GLU A 37 22.66 -18.44 -18.53
CA GLU A 37 22.95 -19.87 -18.38
C GLU A 37 22.03 -20.69 -19.27
N LEU A 38 22.60 -21.80 -19.82
CA LEU A 38 21.89 -22.69 -20.74
C LEU A 38 21.06 -23.75 -20.02
N VAL A 39 19.85 -24.00 -20.54
CA VAL A 39 19.00 -25.12 -20.10
C VAL A 39 19.17 -26.27 -21.11
N MET A 40 20.20 -27.08 -20.91
CA MET A 40 20.58 -28.16 -21.85
C MET A 40 19.60 -29.35 -21.84
N GLN A 41 18.70 -29.43 -20.87
CA GLN A 41 17.67 -30.47 -20.75
C GLN A 41 16.50 -30.26 -21.71
N LYS A 42 16.44 -29.11 -22.39
CA LYS A 42 15.32 -28.70 -23.27
C LYS A 42 15.85 -28.14 -24.57
N SER A 43 15.17 -28.47 -25.67
CA SER A 43 15.39 -27.84 -26.97
C SER A 43 14.51 -26.58 -27.11
N VAL A 44 14.92 -25.67 -27.97
CA VAL A 44 14.12 -24.43 -28.25
C VAL A 44 12.75 -24.76 -28.85
N GLY A 45 12.66 -25.84 -29.63
CA GLY A 45 11.41 -26.30 -30.26
C GLY A 45 10.35 -26.83 -29.27
N GLU A 46 10.76 -27.15 -28.05
CA GLU A 46 9.85 -27.59 -26.99
C GLU A 46 9.21 -26.42 -26.23
N LEU A 47 9.65 -25.18 -26.48
CA LEU A 47 9.17 -23.99 -25.74
C LEU A 47 7.99 -23.34 -26.46
N TYR A 48 6.97 -23.02 -25.68
CA TYR A 48 5.87 -22.18 -26.12
C TYR A 48 6.23 -20.71 -25.87
N ILE A 49 6.44 -19.92 -26.92
CA ILE A 49 6.87 -18.52 -26.85
C ILE A 49 6.01 -17.59 -27.72
N GLU A 50 4.81 -18.02 -28.09
CA GLU A 50 3.98 -17.27 -29.05
C GLU A 50 3.51 -15.93 -28.50
N SER A 51 3.12 -15.86 -27.21
CA SER A 51 2.73 -14.58 -26.62
C SER A 51 3.94 -13.62 -26.51
N PHE A 52 5.13 -14.16 -26.23
CA PHE A 52 6.34 -13.34 -26.25
C PHE A 52 6.69 -12.84 -27.66
N LYS A 53 6.57 -13.69 -28.69
CA LYS A 53 6.77 -13.26 -30.10
C LYS A 53 5.80 -12.15 -30.47
N GLN A 54 4.54 -12.28 -30.08
CA GLN A 54 3.52 -11.25 -30.35
C GLN A 54 3.85 -9.93 -29.66
N VAL A 55 4.13 -9.95 -28.35
CA VAL A 55 4.48 -8.76 -27.59
C VAL A 55 5.76 -8.11 -28.12
N TYR A 56 6.76 -8.91 -28.51
CA TYR A 56 7.99 -8.41 -29.10
C TYR A 56 7.71 -7.72 -30.44
N HIS A 57 6.91 -8.34 -31.31
CA HIS A 57 6.51 -7.75 -32.58
C HIS A 57 5.73 -6.45 -32.40
N ASP A 58 4.74 -6.43 -31.52
CA ASP A 58 3.92 -5.25 -31.24
C ASP A 58 4.75 -4.05 -30.74
N LYS A 59 5.81 -4.35 -29.96
CA LYS A 59 6.68 -3.31 -29.40
C LYS A 59 7.80 -2.85 -30.33
N THR A 60 8.29 -3.73 -31.20
CA THR A 60 9.51 -3.45 -32.01
C THR A 60 9.23 -3.36 -33.51
N GLY A 61 8.10 -3.88 -33.99
CA GLY A 61 7.82 -4.08 -35.42
C GLY A 61 8.63 -5.24 -36.05
N GLU A 62 9.43 -5.97 -35.27
CA GLU A 62 10.35 -7.02 -35.74
C GLU A 62 9.81 -8.41 -35.46
N MET A 63 10.13 -9.37 -36.33
CA MET A 63 9.80 -10.79 -36.13
C MET A 63 10.88 -11.46 -35.27
N LEU A 64 10.46 -12.17 -34.23
CA LEU A 64 11.35 -12.93 -33.34
C LEU A 64 11.63 -14.33 -33.96
N ASN A 65 12.47 -14.37 -35.00
CA ASN A 65 12.92 -15.59 -35.62
C ASN A 65 14.17 -16.19 -34.94
N VAL A 66 14.66 -17.34 -35.41
CA VAL A 66 15.84 -18.04 -34.85
C VAL A 66 17.09 -17.15 -34.82
N GLN A 67 17.30 -16.33 -35.84
CA GLN A 67 18.45 -15.41 -35.89
C GLN A 67 18.29 -14.28 -34.86
N ALA A 68 17.07 -13.74 -34.68
CA ALA A 68 16.79 -12.75 -33.65
C ALA A 68 16.98 -13.32 -32.24
N LEU A 69 16.53 -14.56 -31.98
CA LEU A 69 16.77 -15.24 -30.69
C LEU A 69 18.27 -15.36 -30.38
N ARG A 70 19.08 -15.76 -31.36
CA ARG A 70 20.55 -15.81 -31.18
C ARG A 70 21.16 -14.44 -30.95
N LYS A 71 20.78 -13.44 -31.74
CA LYS A 71 21.28 -12.06 -31.61
C LYS A 71 20.96 -11.45 -30.25
N LEU A 72 19.82 -11.81 -29.68
CA LEU A 72 19.39 -11.40 -28.34
C LEU A 72 19.95 -12.29 -27.23
N GLU A 73 20.82 -13.22 -27.55
CA GLU A 73 21.39 -14.22 -26.59
C GLU A 73 20.34 -15.05 -25.85
N LEU A 74 19.13 -15.14 -26.39
CA LEU A 74 18.06 -15.96 -25.84
C LEU A 74 18.30 -17.45 -26.10
N THR A 75 19.10 -17.77 -27.13
CA THR A 75 19.54 -19.13 -27.46
C THR A 75 21.02 -19.14 -27.77
N LYS A 76 21.66 -20.30 -27.57
CA LYS A 76 23.07 -20.55 -27.96
C LYS A 76 23.19 -21.92 -28.58
N THR A 77 24.10 -22.03 -29.57
CA THR A 77 24.40 -23.29 -30.25
C THR A 77 25.55 -24.00 -29.54
N VAL A 78 25.35 -25.25 -29.12
CA VAL A 78 26.39 -26.12 -28.55
C VAL A 78 26.38 -27.42 -29.32
N SER A 79 27.54 -27.82 -29.88
CA SER A 79 27.69 -29.04 -30.67
C SER A 79 26.67 -29.19 -31.80
N GLY A 80 26.32 -28.08 -32.46
CA GLY A 80 25.35 -28.05 -33.58
C GLY A 80 23.87 -28.04 -33.16
N MET A 81 23.55 -28.14 -31.88
CA MET A 81 22.20 -28.06 -31.34
C MET A 81 21.95 -26.71 -30.66
N GLU A 82 20.73 -26.23 -30.77
CA GLU A 82 20.29 -24.95 -30.20
C GLU A 82 19.62 -25.17 -28.86
N TYR A 83 20.13 -24.51 -27.82
CA TYR A 83 19.62 -24.58 -26.47
C TYR A 83 19.11 -23.23 -25.99
N PRO A 84 18.02 -23.20 -25.24
CA PRO A 84 17.53 -21.95 -24.64
C PRO A 84 18.40 -21.54 -23.45
N THR A 85 18.50 -20.25 -23.24
CA THR A 85 18.98 -19.68 -21.97
C THR A 85 17.86 -19.63 -20.94
N ASN A 86 18.20 -19.44 -19.64
CA ASN A 86 17.20 -19.17 -18.60
C ASN A 86 16.30 -17.98 -18.98
N ALA A 87 16.85 -16.96 -19.66
CA ALA A 87 16.06 -15.83 -20.14
C ALA A 87 14.93 -16.27 -21.09
N LEU A 88 15.21 -17.16 -22.07
CA LEU A 88 14.16 -17.60 -22.98
C LEU A 88 13.08 -18.42 -22.26
N ILE A 89 13.46 -19.26 -21.29
CA ILE A 89 12.48 -19.95 -20.45
C ILE A 89 11.59 -18.97 -19.70
N LEU A 90 12.17 -17.90 -19.13
CA LEU A 90 11.41 -16.86 -18.41
C LEU A 90 10.45 -16.07 -19.32
N PHE A 91 10.81 -15.90 -20.60
CA PHE A 91 9.93 -15.31 -21.61
C PHE A 91 8.90 -16.30 -22.19
N SER A 92 8.99 -17.60 -21.90
CA SER A 92 8.04 -18.58 -22.42
C SER A 92 6.67 -18.50 -21.74
N ASP A 93 5.64 -19.00 -22.44
CA ASP A 93 4.26 -19.05 -21.96
C ASP A 93 3.93 -20.34 -21.20
N ASP A 94 4.88 -21.25 -21.15
CA ASP A 94 4.69 -22.65 -20.89
C ASP A 94 4.49 -22.98 -19.41
N THR A 95 3.76 -24.07 -19.16
CA THR A 95 3.78 -24.81 -17.89
C THR A 95 5.20 -25.20 -17.49
N LEU A 96 6.10 -25.43 -18.47
CA LEU A 96 7.52 -25.67 -18.24
C LEU A 96 8.19 -24.54 -17.47
N ARG A 97 7.93 -23.25 -17.82
CA ARG A 97 8.46 -22.12 -17.04
C ARG A 97 8.02 -22.20 -15.58
N ASN A 98 6.73 -22.47 -15.33
CA ASN A 98 6.19 -22.59 -13.98
C ASN A 98 6.74 -23.80 -13.22
N THR A 99 7.22 -24.82 -13.93
CA THR A 99 7.89 -25.98 -13.32
C THR A 99 9.35 -25.67 -12.96
N ILE A 100 10.08 -24.96 -13.85
CA ILE A 100 11.50 -24.62 -13.64
C ILE A 100 11.63 -23.39 -12.72
N PHE A 101 10.80 -22.39 -12.92
CA PHE A 101 10.81 -21.10 -12.21
C PHE A 101 9.44 -20.78 -11.59
N PRO A 102 8.94 -21.59 -10.63
CA PRO A 102 7.60 -21.41 -10.05
C PRO A 102 7.42 -20.06 -9.35
N PHE A 103 8.51 -19.45 -8.91
CA PHE A 103 8.51 -18.14 -8.25
C PHE A 103 8.79 -16.96 -9.21
N ALA A 104 8.94 -17.22 -10.53
CA ALA A 104 9.08 -16.16 -11.53
C ALA A 104 7.73 -15.53 -11.88
N LYS A 105 7.05 -14.99 -10.87
CA LYS A 105 5.72 -14.38 -10.92
C LYS A 105 5.67 -13.09 -10.10
N VAL A 106 4.58 -12.34 -10.25
CA VAL A 106 4.28 -11.18 -9.41
C VAL A 106 3.02 -11.45 -8.62
N GLU A 107 3.12 -11.39 -7.31
CA GLU A 107 1.98 -11.45 -6.40
C GLU A 107 1.51 -10.03 -6.09
N CYS A 108 0.27 -9.72 -6.46
CA CYS A 108 -0.37 -8.45 -6.20
C CYS A 108 -1.44 -8.61 -5.12
N ALA A 109 -1.50 -7.67 -4.18
CA ALA A 109 -2.52 -7.65 -3.14
C ALA A 109 -2.99 -6.23 -2.83
N ARG A 110 -4.28 -6.06 -2.59
CA ARG A 110 -4.89 -4.87 -2.00
C ARG A 110 -5.37 -5.22 -0.61
N PHE A 111 -4.77 -4.63 0.39
CA PHE A 111 -5.12 -4.81 1.79
C PHE A 111 -6.09 -3.72 2.26
N LYS A 112 -6.90 -4.04 3.26
CA LYS A 112 -7.75 -3.09 3.98
C LYS A 112 -6.96 -2.47 5.13
N GLY A 113 -6.99 -1.14 5.23
CA GLY A 113 -6.22 -0.42 6.24
C GLY A 113 -4.73 -0.37 5.91
N VAL A 114 -3.90 -0.32 6.95
CA VAL A 114 -2.45 -0.10 6.87
C VAL A 114 -1.64 -1.38 7.21
N THR A 115 -2.31 -2.49 7.45
CA THR A 115 -1.70 -3.79 7.77
C THR A 115 -2.03 -4.84 6.71
N SER A 116 -1.31 -5.95 6.70
CA SER A 116 -1.52 -7.07 5.77
C SER A 116 -2.48 -8.15 6.31
N GLU A 117 -3.40 -7.80 7.20
CA GLU A 117 -4.28 -8.78 7.87
C GLU A 117 -5.51 -9.15 7.03
N GLU A 118 -6.10 -8.18 6.32
CA GLU A 118 -7.32 -8.39 5.55
C GLU A 118 -7.13 -8.02 4.08
N PHE A 119 -7.41 -8.98 3.17
CA PHE A 119 -7.36 -8.77 1.73
C PHE A 119 -8.68 -8.20 1.21
N ILE A 120 -8.59 -7.17 0.36
CA ILE A 120 -9.71 -6.70 -0.46
C ILE A 120 -9.70 -7.40 -1.82
N ASP A 121 -8.51 -7.55 -2.42
CA ASP A 121 -8.29 -8.22 -3.70
C ASP A 121 -6.87 -8.78 -3.77
N GLN A 122 -6.69 -9.86 -4.50
CA GLN A 122 -5.38 -10.45 -4.74
C GLN A 122 -5.30 -11.06 -6.15
N LYS A 123 -4.13 -10.99 -6.76
CA LYS A 123 -3.87 -11.57 -8.07
C LYS A 123 -2.45 -12.12 -8.16
N SER A 124 -2.34 -13.39 -8.52
CA SER A 124 -1.07 -14.00 -8.92
C SER A 124 -0.89 -13.84 -10.43
N ILE A 125 0.17 -13.15 -10.85
CA ILE A 125 0.50 -12.88 -12.25
C ILE A 125 1.59 -13.85 -12.66
N THR A 126 1.19 -14.87 -13.41
CA THR A 126 2.05 -15.98 -13.88
C THR A 126 2.29 -15.94 -15.39
N SER A 127 1.98 -14.87 -16.08
CA SER A 127 2.29 -14.66 -17.49
C SER A 127 3.81 -14.62 -17.73
N ASN A 128 4.26 -14.65 -18.99
CA ASN A 128 5.67 -14.45 -19.29
C ASN A 128 6.16 -13.09 -18.76
N ILE A 129 7.47 -12.99 -18.45
CA ILE A 129 8.01 -11.81 -17.75
C ILE A 129 7.84 -10.49 -18.54
N ALA A 130 7.67 -10.54 -19.87
CA ALA A 130 7.44 -9.35 -20.68
C ALA A 130 6.07 -8.70 -20.40
N LEU A 131 5.09 -9.45 -19.91
CA LEU A 131 3.74 -9.01 -19.59
C LEU A 131 3.55 -8.67 -18.11
N GLN A 132 4.30 -9.33 -17.22
CA GLN A 132 4.10 -9.25 -15.76
C GLN A 132 4.11 -7.82 -15.23
N ALA A 133 5.05 -6.98 -15.68
CA ALA A 133 5.16 -5.60 -15.19
C ALA A 133 3.94 -4.75 -15.56
N GLU A 134 3.40 -4.91 -16.78
CA GLU A 134 2.22 -4.15 -17.23
C GLU A 134 0.94 -4.67 -16.54
N GLU A 135 0.82 -5.98 -16.35
CA GLU A 135 -0.32 -6.55 -15.62
C GLU A 135 -0.33 -6.14 -14.15
N ALA A 136 0.83 -6.11 -13.49
CA ALA A 136 0.97 -5.63 -12.12
C ALA A 136 0.65 -4.13 -12.00
N TYR A 137 1.12 -3.32 -12.95
CA TYR A 137 0.78 -1.91 -13.01
C TYR A 137 -0.73 -1.67 -13.19
N ASN A 138 -1.38 -2.45 -14.07
CA ASN A 138 -2.82 -2.40 -14.27
C ASN A 138 -3.60 -2.83 -13.02
N PHE A 139 -3.06 -3.75 -12.22
CA PHE A 139 -3.63 -4.09 -10.92
C PHE A 139 -3.56 -2.88 -9.98
N VAL A 140 -2.42 -2.18 -9.90
CA VAL A 140 -2.29 -0.98 -9.07
C VAL A 140 -3.30 0.10 -9.50
N LEU A 141 -3.41 0.39 -10.81
CA LEU A 141 -4.33 1.43 -11.32
C LEU A 141 -5.82 1.17 -10.99
N ARG A 142 -6.21 -0.10 -10.81
CA ARG A 142 -7.59 -0.44 -10.40
C ARG A 142 -7.87 -0.20 -8.92
N HIS A 143 -6.83 -0.11 -8.10
CA HIS A 143 -6.95 -0.06 -6.64
C HIS A 143 -6.50 1.27 -6.03
N ILE A 144 -6.03 2.21 -6.84
CA ILE A 144 -5.71 3.57 -6.44
C ILE A 144 -6.72 4.57 -7.00
N ASN A 145 -6.96 5.67 -6.28
CA ASN A 145 -7.95 6.65 -6.66
C ASN A 145 -7.42 7.61 -7.73
N LYS A 146 -8.32 7.99 -8.64
CA LYS A 146 -8.10 9.07 -9.59
C LYS A 146 -9.08 10.18 -9.30
N GLY A 147 -8.58 11.25 -8.72
CA GLY A 147 -9.34 12.45 -8.41
C GLY A 147 -9.32 13.48 -9.52
N ALA A 148 -10.01 14.60 -9.30
CA ALA A 148 -9.99 15.76 -10.15
C ALA A 148 -9.55 16.98 -9.35
N VAL A 149 -8.57 17.72 -9.84
CA VAL A 149 -8.08 18.96 -9.23
C VAL A 149 -8.47 20.11 -10.14
N VAL A 150 -9.11 21.13 -9.57
CA VAL A 150 -9.44 22.36 -10.31
C VAL A 150 -8.19 23.26 -10.37
N LYS A 151 -7.71 23.53 -11.57
CA LYS A 151 -6.63 24.48 -11.83
C LYS A 151 -7.18 25.64 -12.67
N GLY A 152 -7.50 26.75 -12.01
CA GLY A 152 -8.16 27.88 -12.65
C GLY A 152 -9.56 27.50 -13.17
N VAL A 153 -9.79 27.64 -14.48
CA VAL A 153 -11.07 27.26 -15.13
C VAL A 153 -11.11 25.81 -15.63
N TYR A 154 -10.04 25.04 -15.45
CA TYR A 154 -9.93 23.68 -15.93
C TYR A 154 -9.94 22.67 -14.79
N THR A 155 -10.59 21.53 -15.01
CA THR A 155 -10.52 20.37 -14.14
C THR A 155 -9.49 19.38 -14.73
N VAL A 156 -8.43 19.10 -13.98
CA VAL A 156 -7.37 18.16 -14.37
C VAL A 156 -7.48 16.91 -13.54
N SER A 157 -7.64 15.77 -14.21
CA SER A 157 -7.62 14.47 -13.54
C SER A 157 -6.23 14.16 -13.00
N ARG A 158 -6.13 13.80 -11.72
CA ARG A 158 -4.87 13.46 -11.05
C ARG A 158 -5.02 12.17 -10.25
N TRP A 159 -4.04 11.30 -10.37
CA TRP A 159 -3.93 10.14 -9.52
C TRP A 159 -3.47 10.54 -8.11
N GLU A 160 -3.91 9.81 -7.10
CA GLU A 160 -3.44 10.02 -5.70
C GLU A 160 -1.97 9.66 -5.50
N TYR A 161 -1.42 8.80 -6.36
CA TYR A 161 -0.02 8.39 -6.39
C TYR A 161 0.69 8.77 -7.69
N PRO A 162 2.03 8.88 -7.69
CA PRO A 162 2.85 9.13 -8.88
C PRO A 162 2.91 7.88 -9.77
N VAL A 163 1.91 7.69 -10.62
CA VAL A 163 1.71 6.44 -11.39
C VAL A 163 2.84 6.12 -12.35
N LYS A 164 3.56 7.13 -12.89
CA LYS A 164 4.73 6.88 -13.74
C LYS A 164 5.90 6.35 -12.93
N ALA A 165 6.10 6.87 -11.72
CA ALA A 165 7.13 6.37 -10.79
C ALA A 165 6.82 4.94 -10.33
N ILE A 166 5.57 4.64 -9.99
CA ILE A 166 5.14 3.27 -9.65
C ILE A 166 5.35 2.31 -10.83
N ARG A 167 4.98 2.71 -12.04
CA ARG A 167 5.19 1.91 -13.25
C ARG A 167 6.67 1.59 -13.46
N GLU A 168 7.54 2.57 -13.30
CA GLU A 168 8.98 2.39 -13.40
C GLU A 168 9.53 1.48 -12.30
N ALA A 169 9.07 1.64 -11.07
CA ALA A 169 9.47 0.77 -9.95
C ALA A 169 9.06 -0.69 -10.17
N ILE A 170 7.85 -0.95 -10.69
CA ILE A 170 7.39 -2.32 -11.04
C ILE A 170 8.22 -2.91 -12.17
N ARG A 171 8.54 -2.12 -13.22
CA ARG A 171 9.42 -2.56 -14.32
C ARG A 171 10.80 -2.91 -13.80
N ASN A 172 11.38 -2.06 -12.97
CA ASN A 172 12.68 -2.31 -12.34
C ASN A 172 12.65 -3.55 -11.46
N ALA A 173 11.57 -3.76 -10.69
CA ALA A 173 11.39 -4.96 -9.87
C ALA A 173 11.37 -6.25 -10.70
N THR A 174 10.80 -6.22 -11.92
CA THR A 174 10.76 -7.37 -12.82
C THR A 174 12.10 -7.57 -13.54
N VAL A 175 12.68 -6.49 -14.09
CA VAL A 175 13.91 -6.57 -14.90
C VAL A 175 15.13 -6.90 -14.06
N HIS A 176 15.24 -6.33 -12.88
CA HIS A 176 16.41 -6.48 -11.99
C HIS A 176 16.24 -7.54 -10.90
N ARG A 177 15.09 -8.26 -10.91
CA ARG A 177 14.86 -9.38 -10.01
C ARG A 177 16.04 -10.37 -10.08
N ASP A 178 16.44 -10.87 -8.93
CA ASP A 178 17.34 -12.01 -8.88
C ASP A 178 16.56 -13.30 -9.12
N TYR A 179 16.61 -13.79 -10.37
CA TYR A 179 15.91 -15.01 -10.78
C TYR A 179 16.55 -16.29 -10.26
N SER A 180 17.77 -16.23 -9.69
CA SER A 180 18.39 -17.35 -9.02
C SER A 180 17.80 -17.63 -7.63
N LEU A 181 17.10 -16.66 -7.03
CA LEU A 181 16.39 -16.82 -5.76
C LEU A 181 15.03 -17.49 -6.01
N THR A 182 15.00 -18.82 -5.99
CA THR A 182 13.83 -19.63 -6.36
C THR A 182 12.73 -19.66 -5.31
N GLY A 183 13.01 -19.24 -4.09
CA GLY A 183 12.04 -19.22 -2.98
C GLY A 183 11.26 -17.91 -2.79
N LYS A 184 11.40 -16.93 -3.69
CA LYS A 184 10.82 -15.59 -3.53
C LYS A 184 10.24 -15.06 -4.84
N ASP A 185 9.05 -14.48 -4.77
CA ASP A 185 8.37 -13.78 -5.85
C ASP A 185 8.50 -12.25 -5.73
N VAL A 186 8.20 -11.52 -6.80
CA VAL A 186 7.98 -10.07 -6.74
C VAL A 186 6.63 -9.83 -6.09
N LYS A 187 6.56 -8.88 -5.15
CA LYS A 187 5.32 -8.50 -4.46
C LYS A 187 4.97 -7.06 -4.73
N VAL A 188 3.70 -6.82 -5.02
CA VAL A 188 3.11 -5.49 -5.14
C VAL A 188 1.93 -5.41 -4.18
N ALA A 189 2.11 -4.69 -3.09
CA ALA A 189 1.11 -4.54 -2.04
C ALA A 189 0.57 -3.10 -2.01
N ILE A 190 -0.74 -2.97 -1.93
CA ILE A 190 -1.43 -1.69 -1.87
C ILE A 190 -2.19 -1.65 -0.55
N TYR A 191 -1.88 -0.66 0.27
CA TYR A 191 -2.54 -0.34 1.53
C TYR A 191 -3.35 0.96 1.38
N ASP A 192 -4.05 1.37 2.41
CA ASP A 192 -4.78 2.64 2.36
C ASP A 192 -3.83 3.85 2.37
N ASP A 193 -2.67 3.70 3.02
CA ASP A 193 -1.65 4.72 3.20
C ASP A 193 -0.45 4.60 2.26
N MET A 194 -0.21 3.43 1.62
CA MET A 194 0.98 3.23 0.80
C MET A 194 0.82 2.22 -0.33
N VAL A 195 1.71 2.34 -1.32
CA VAL A 195 1.99 1.30 -2.32
C VAL A 195 3.42 0.80 -2.11
N GLU A 196 3.57 -0.51 -1.93
CA GLU A 196 4.84 -1.18 -1.67
C GLU A 196 5.18 -2.15 -2.78
N ILE A 197 6.44 -2.14 -3.24
CA ILE A 197 6.96 -3.05 -4.27
C ILE A 197 8.22 -3.69 -3.72
N THR A 198 8.23 -5.03 -3.63
CA THR A 198 9.36 -5.82 -3.14
C THR A 198 9.85 -6.76 -4.23
N SER A 199 11.14 -6.66 -4.57
CA SER A 199 11.81 -7.52 -5.56
C SER A 199 12.90 -8.36 -4.91
N PRO A 200 12.99 -9.67 -5.22
CA PRO A 200 14.12 -10.50 -4.79
C PRO A 200 15.45 -10.02 -5.38
N GLY A 201 16.48 -9.97 -4.56
CA GLY A 201 17.83 -9.51 -4.87
C GLY A 201 18.16 -8.18 -4.21
N LEU A 202 19.41 -8.03 -3.78
CA LEU A 202 19.94 -6.78 -3.22
C LEU A 202 20.31 -5.82 -4.36
N LEU A 203 20.47 -4.54 -4.07
CA LEU A 203 20.93 -3.56 -5.05
C LEU A 203 22.37 -3.89 -5.51
N PRO A 204 22.67 -3.72 -6.80
CA PRO A 204 24.06 -3.68 -7.25
C PRO A 204 24.82 -2.54 -6.53
N PRO A 205 26.11 -2.73 -6.17
CA PRO A 205 26.89 -1.68 -5.49
C PRO A 205 27.04 -0.37 -6.28
N SER A 206 26.81 -0.43 -7.60
CA SER A 206 26.86 0.72 -8.53
C SER A 206 25.58 1.55 -8.54
N ILE A 207 24.51 1.08 -7.89
CA ILE A 207 23.20 1.76 -7.86
C ILE A 207 22.97 2.40 -6.49
N ASP A 208 22.75 3.70 -6.48
CA ASP A 208 22.46 4.48 -5.29
C ASP A 208 21.13 5.22 -5.39
N TYR A 209 20.16 4.76 -4.62
CA TYR A 209 18.84 5.40 -4.54
C TYR A 209 18.84 6.74 -3.80
N SER A 210 19.89 7.06 -3.05
CA SER A 210 20.05 8.41 -2.47
C SER A 210 20.45 9.47 -3.52
N ALA A 211 20.98 9.03 -4.67
CA ALA A 211 21.40 9.86 -5.78
C ALA A 211 20.54 9.63 -7.04
N MET A 212 19.22 9.48 -6.89
CA MET A 212 18.29 9.14 -7.99
C MET A 212 18.28 10.16 -9.14
N GLU A 213 18.65 11.41 -8.90
CA GLU A 213 18.77 12.43 -9.96
C GLU A 213 19.91 12.17 -10.94
N SER A 214 20.90 11.38 -10.52
CA SER A 214 22.00 10.94 -11.36
C SER A 214 21.56 9.79 -12.27
N ARG A 215 22.11 9.76 -13.49
CA ARG A 215 21.91 8.63 -14.39
C ARG A 215 22.69 7.43 -13.89
N GLN A 216 21.99 6.35 -13.60
CA GLN A 216 22.58 5.13 -13.10
C GLN A 216 21.98 3.95 -13.88
N SER A 217 22.81 3.04 -14.32
CA SER A 217 22.38 1.83 -15.01
C SER A 217 23.34 0.70 -14.70
N ASP A 218 22.81 -0.33 -14.08
CA ASP A 218 23.46 -1.61 -13.93
C ASP A 218 22.43 -2.72 -14.12
N ALA A 219 22.78 -3.74 -14.87
CA ALA A 219 21.87 -4.84 -15.19
C ALA A 219 22.36 -6.14 -14.60
N ARG A 220 21.69 -6.65 -13.57
CA ARG A 220 21.89 -8.00 -13.05
C ARG A 220 21.68 -9.05 -14.14
N ASN A 221 20.59 -8.90 -14.90
CA ASN A 221 20.17 -9.81 -15.95
C ASN A 221 20.65 -9.29 -17.31
N LYS A 222 21.77 -9.83 -17.79
CA LYS A 222 22.47 -9.32 -18.97
C LYS A 222 21.79 -9.69 -20.30
N VAL A 223 20.88 -10.65 -20.30
CA VAL A 223 20.08 -11.06 -21.46
C VAL A 223 18.68 -10.41 -21.39
N ILE A 224 18.03 -10.46 -20.25
CA ILE A 224 16.66 -9.91 -20.08
C ILE A 224 16.66 -8.38 -20.27
N ALA A 225 17.59 -7.65 -19.64
CA ALA A 225 17.58 -6.19 -19.70
C ALA A 225 17.75 -5.62 -21.12
N PRO A 226 18.65 -6.12 -22.00
CA PRO A 226 18.72 -5.73 -23.39
C PRO A 226 17.43 -6.01 -24.18
N VAL A 227 16.74 -7.12 -23.93
CA VAL A 227 15.46 -7.45 -24.57
C VAL A 227 14.39 -6.40 -24.16
N PHE A 228 14.28 -6.10 -22.87
CA PHE A 228 13.35 -5.09 -22.37
C PHE A 228 13.66 -3.69 -22.90
N LYS A 229 14.95 -3.33 -23.02
CA LYS A 229 15.38 -2.07 -23.66
C LYS A 229 14.95 -2.01 -25.12
N ARG A 230 15.16 -3.08 -25.91
CA ARG A 230 14.75 -3.15 -27.29
C ARG A 230 13.24 -3.03 -27.46
N MET A 231 12.48 -3.63 -26.56
CA MET A 231 11.02 -3.53 -26.51
C MET A 231 10.51 -2.15 -26.00
N GLY A 232 11.39 -1.23 -25.60
CA GLY A 232 11.02 0.07 -25.03
C GLY A 232 10.28 -0.02 -23.70
N ILE A 233 10.41 -1.15 -23.00
CA ILE A 233 9.79 -1.35 -21.68
C ILE A 233 10.59 -0.60 -20.61
N ILE A 234 11.93 -0.60 -20.72
CA ILE A 234 12.82 0.17 -19.84
C ILE A 234 13.65 1.16 -20.65
N ASP A 235 14.10 2.22 -19.97
CA ASP A 235 14.90 3.29 -20.60
C ASP A 235 16.31 2.80 -20.96
N GLN A 236 16.82 3.27 -22.10
CA GLN A 236 18.15 2.90 -22.57
C GLN A 236 19.29 3.64 -21.88
N TRP A 237 19.00 4.84 -21.35
CA TRP A 237 20.00 5.81 -20.88
C TRP A 237 20.14 5.84 -19.35
N GLY A 238 19.50 4.93 -18.61
CA GLY A 238 19.56 4.90 -17.17
C GLY A 238 18.77 6.02 -16.48
N ASN A 239 17.73 6.53 -17.14
CA ASN A 239 16.90 7.60 -16.60
C ASN A 239 15.78 7.10 -15.66
N GLY A 240 15.67 5.80 -15.42
CA GLY A 240 14.57 5.23 -14.62
C GLY A 240 14.47 5.82 -13.22
N LEU A 241 15.57 5.88 -12.48
CA LEU A 241 15.59 6.50 -11.15
C LEU A 241 15.31 8.00 -11.20
N LYS A 242 15.88 8.70 -12.22
CA LYS A 242 15.61 10.12 -12.43
C LYS A 242 14.14 10.38 -12.73
N LEU A 243 13.48 9.54 -13.52
CA LEU A 243 12.04 9.62 -13.79
C LEU A 243 11.23 9.49 -12.50
N ILE A 244 11.59 8.56 -11.62
CA ILE A 244 10.97 8.43 -10.30
C ILE A 244 11.16 9.72 -9.49
N ALA A 245 12.39 10.24 -9.41
CA ALA A 245 12.70 11.46 -8.67
C ALA A 245 11.93 12.69 -9.19
N ASP A 246 11.89 12.86 -10.52
CA ASP A 246 11.20 13.99 -11.15
C ASP A 246 9.67 13.91 -10.98
N GLU A 247 9.09 12.72 -11.10
CA GLU A 247 7.65 12.53 -10.87
C GLU A 247 7.26 12.77 -9.40
N LEU A 248 8.12 12.39 -8.45
CA LEU A 248 7.89 12.63 -7.02
C LEU A 248 7.84 14.12 -6.66
N LYS A 249 8.53 14.99 -7.38
CA LYS A 249 8.47 16.45 -7.19
C LYS A 249 7.06 17.00 -7.43
N GLU A 250 6.29 16.36 -8.31
CA GLU A 250 4.89 16.71 -8.57
C GLU A 250 3.92 16.18 -7.50
N TYR A 251 4.39 15.29 -6.61
CA TYR A 251 3.59 14.65 -5.56
C TYR A 251 4.22 14.85 -4.16
N PRO A 252 4.30 16.10 -3.65
CA PRO A 252 4.93 16.39 -2.36
C PRO A 252 4.26 15.70 -1.16
N GLN A 253 2.99 15.30 -1.30
CA GLN A 253 2.23 14.53 -0.30
C GLN A 253 2.66 13.06 -0.24
N ILE A 254 3.48 12.57 -1.18
CA ILE A 254 3.97 11.20 -1.19
C ILE A 254 5.44 11.20 -0.76
N GLU A 255 5.75 10.43 0.27
CA GLU A 255 7.10 10.12 0.67
C GLU A 255 7.57 8.85 -0.02
N PHE A 256 8.75 8.89 -0.62
CA PHE A 256 9.38 7.72 -1.21
C PHE A 256 10.41 7.15 -0.23
N ARG A 257 10.24 5.89 0.11
CA ARG A 257 11.14 5.14 0.99
C ARG A 257 11.68 3.92 0.26
N TRP A 258 12.88 3.53 0.62
CA TRP A 258 13.49 2.31 0.12
C TRP A 258 14.35 1.65 1.19
N LYS A 259 14.46 0.33 1.13
CA LYS A 259 15.28 -0.46 2.05
C LYS A 259 15.59 -1.84 1.49
N GLU A 260 16.66 -2.44 1.99
CA GLU A 260 16.93 -3.87 1.80
C GLU A 260 16.34 -4.66 2.98
N VAL A 261 15.56 -5.69 2.67
CA VAL A 261 14.89 -6.55 3.65
C VAL A 261 15.23 -8.01 3.36
N GLY A 262 16.11 -8.58 4.18
CA GLY A 262 16.68 -9.92 3.91
C GLY A 262 17.45 -9.90 2.60
N LEU A 263 17.08 -10.76 1.65
CA LEU A 263 17.65 -10.81 0.30
C LEU A 263 16.73 -10.15 -0.73
N SER A 264 15.98 -9.15 -0.36
CA SER A 264 15.07 -8.44 -1.25
C SER A 264 15.28 -6.93 -1.13
N PHE A 265 14.98 -6.21 -2.20
CA PHE A 265 14.92 -4.76 -2.24
C PHE A 265 13.48 -4.31 -2.28
N GLN A 266 13.13 -3.33 -1.44
CA GLN A 266 11.77 -2.82 -1.28
C GLN A 266 11.73 -1.33 -1.49
N VAL A 267 10.73 -0.84 -2.23
CA VAL A 267 10.39 0.56 -2.36
C VAL A 267 8.96 0.79 -1.91
N GLN A 268 8.70 1.95 -1.31
CA GLN A 268 7.41 2.34 -0.77
C GLN A 268 7.06 3.77 -1.20
N PHE A 269 5.83 3.98 -1.65
CA PHE A 269 5.21 5.27 -1.90
C PHE A 269 4.18 5.51 -0.80
N VAL A 270 4.51 6.34 0.19
CA VAL A 270 3.74 6.52 1.44
C VAL A 270 3.06 7.87 1.45
N LYS A 271 1.77 7.93 1.75
CA LYS A 271 1.04 9.19 1.99
C LYS A 271 1.50 9.80 3.31
N ARG A 272 2.00 11.06 3.30
CA ARG A 272 2.54 11.73 4.49
C ARG A 272 1.47 12.02 5.54
N ASP A 273 0.31 12.48 5.08
CA ASP A 273 -0.77 12.99 5.91
C ASP A 273 -1.97 12.02 5.90
N TYR A 274 -1.68 10.70 5.93
CA TYR A 274 -2.74 9.72 6.00
C TYR A 274 -3.30 9.64 7.42
N VAL A 275 -4.58 9.96 7.54
CA VAL A 275 -5.37 9.75 8.75
C VAL A 275 -6.31 8.59 8.49
N SER A 276 -6.29 7.58 9.31
CA SER A 276 -7.19 6.44 9.16
C SER A 276 -8.64 6.87 9.41
N ARG A 277 -9.60 6.17 8.78
CA ARG A 277 -11.03 6.43 9.04
C ARG A 277 -11.40 6.29 10.51
N GLN A 278 -10.65 5.48 11.24
CA GLN A 278 -10.88 5.24 12.66
C GLN A 278 -10.38 6.40 13.51
N GLU A 279 -9.21 6.97 13.19
CA GLU A 279 -8.68 8.18 13.81
C GLU A 279 -9.54 9.40 13.51
N LEU A 280 -9.95 9.58 12.24
CA LEU A 280 -10.87 10.65 11.84
C LEU A 280 -12.22 10.56 12.55
N GLY A 281 -12.74 9.34 12.74
CA GLY A 281 -13.96 9.11 13.52
C GLY A 281 -13.82 9.45 15.00
N GLN A 282 -12.64 9.21 15.60
CA GLN A 282 -12.34 9.57 16.96
C GLN A 282 -12.14 11.08 17.14
N GLU A 283 -11.45 11.76 16.21
CA GLU A 283 -11.28 13.21 16.22
C GLU A 283 -12.62 13.93 16.10
N LEU A 284 -13.46 13.54 15.12
CA LEU A 284 -14.81 14.10 14.95
C LEU A 284 -15.70 13.81 16.16
N GLY A 285 -15.58 12.65 16.78
CA GLY A 285 -16.31 12.32 18.01
C GLY A 285 -15.91 13.23 19.18
N GLN A 286 -14.63 13.48 19.36
CA GLN A 286 -14.12 14.37 20.42
C GLN A 286 -14.48 15.85 20.16
N GLU A 287 -14.45 16.32 18.91
CA GLU A 287 -14.90 17.67 18.56
C GLU A 287 -16.39 17.86 18.85
N LEU A 288 -17.23 16.89 18.50
CA LEU A 288 -18.67 16.91 18.77
C LEU A 288 -18.97 16.88 20.27
N GLU A 289 -18.26 16.06 21.05
CA GLU A 289 -18.40 16.06 22.52
C GLU A 289 -18.03 17.40 23.13
N GLN A 290 -16.93 18.03 22.69
CA GLN A 290 -16.51 19.35 23.17
C GLN A 290 -17.49 20.47 22.78
N GLU A 291 -18.04 20.45 21.56
CA GLU A 291 -19.09 21.41 21.15
C GLU A 291 -20.35 21.24 21.99
N LEU A 292 -20.78 20.00 22.26
CA LEU A 292 -21.95 19.70 23.08
C LEU A 292 -21.75 20.13 24.54
N GLU A 293 -20.56 19.90 25.11
CA GLU A 293 -20.24 20.38 26.47
C GLU A 293 -20.26 21.92 26.55
N GLN A 294 -19.72 22.62 25.56
CA GLN A 294 -19.73 24.08 25.51
C GLN A 294 -21.16 24.66 25.36
N GLU A 295 -22.01 24.04 24.52
CA GLU A 295 -23.40 24.44 24.40
C GLU A 295 -24.17 24.22 25.71
N LEU A 296 -23.96 23.10 26.39
CA LEU A 296 -24.56 22.78 27.70
C LEU A 296 -24.11 23.74 28.79
N GLU A 297 -22.82 24.10 28.84
CA GLU A 297 -22.31 25.10 29.79
C GLU A 297 -22.92 26.48 29.53
N GLN A 298 -23.07 26.89 28.28
CA GLN A 298 -23.72 28.18 27.95
C GLN A 298 -25.20 28.19 28.28
N GLU A 299 -25.95 27.12 28.07
CA GLU A 299 -27.34 27.00 28.48
C GLU A 299 -27.47 27.03 30.00
N LEU A 300 -26.61 26.33 30.73
CA LEU A 300 -26.55 26.36 32.21
C LEU A 300 -26.22 27.75 32.73
N GLU A 301 -25.28 28.48 32.17
CA GLU A 301 -24.96 29.86 32.54
C GLU A 301 -26.14 30.82 32.28
N GLN A 302 -26.89 30.64 31.19
CA GLN A 302 -28.07 31.40 30.89
C GLN A 302 -29.20 31.10 31.88
N GLU A 303 -29.42 29.85 32.25
CA GLU A 303 -30.39 29.47 33.28
C GLU A 303 -30.01 29.98 34.66
N LEU A 304 -28.73 30.01 35.01
CA LEU A 304 -28.23 30.60 36.29
C LEU A 304 -28.41 32.11 36.35
N LYS A 305 -28.32 32.81 35.21
CA LYS A 305 -28.54 34.28 35.13
C LYS A 305 -30.03 34.65 35.12
N ASN A 306 -30.92 33.78 34.65
CA ASN A 306 -32.37 33.93 34.69
C ASN A 306 -33.02 32.63 35.18
N PRO A 307 -33.13 32.43 36.50
CA PRO A 307 -33.61 31.17 37.06
C PRO A 307 -34.99 30.83 36.53
N THR A 308 -35.05 29.75 35.79
CA THR A 308 -36.32 29.20 35.31
C THR A 308 -37.11 28.63 36.49
N ARG A 309 -38.37 28.31 36.23
CA ARG A 309 -39.21 27.63 37.23
C ARG A 309 -38.59 26.29 37.68
N TYR A 310 -37.76 25.66 36.85
CA TYR A 310 -37.03 24.41 37.15
C TYR A 310 -35.93 24.64 38.19
N SER A 311 -35.04 25.60 37.99
CA SER A 311 -33.95 25.89 38.91
C SER A 311 -34.48 26.38 40.27
N GLY A 312 -35.54 27.20 40.29
CA GLY A 312 -36.16 27.64 41.54
C GLY A 312 -36.78 26.50 42.37
N ILE A 313 -37.34 25.49 41.72
CA ILE A 313 -37.83 24.27 42.39
C ILE A 313 -36.67 23.46 42.95
N LEU A 314 -35.64 23.22 42.15
CA LEU A 314 -34.46 22.43 42.56
C LEU A 314 -33.71 23.07 43.73
N GLU A 315 -33.53 24.41 43.69
CA GLU A 315 -32.90 25.14 44.80
C GLU A 315 -33.64 24.98 46.14
N LYS A 316 -34.95 25.01 46.08
CA LYS A 316 -35.78 24.88 47.31
C LYS A 316 -35.85 23.45 47.80
N LEU A 317 -35.95 22.46 46.89
CA LEU A 317 -35.96 21.05 47.27
C LEU A 317 -34.61 20.57 47.75
N ASN A 318 -33.50 21.19 47.34
CA ASN A 318 -32.16 20.89 47.88
C ASN A 318 -31.99 21.29 49.34
N ILE A 319 -32.81 22.22 49.84
CA ILE A 319 -32.79 22.65 51.25
C ILE A 319 -33.67 21.76 52.12
N ASN A 320 -34.88 21.47 51.67
CA ASN A 320 -35.86 20.63 52.42
C ASN A 320 -36.84 19.95 51.43
N PRO A 321 -37.29 18.71 51.71
CA PRO A 321 -38.42 18.11 51.03
C PRO A 321 -39.68 18.99 51.17
N LEU A 322 -40.36 19.23 50.03
CA LEU A 322 -41.57 20.08 49.99
C LEU A 322 -42.73 19.33 49.38
N ALA A 323 -43.92 19.49 49.94
CA ALA A 323 -45.14 18.99 49.31
C ALA A 323 -45.47 19.78 48.03
N ARG A 324 -46.17 19.20 47.07
CA ARG A 324 -46.57 19.87 45.79
C ARG A 324 -47.33 21.16 46.03
N LYS A 325 -48.11 21.23 47.11
CA LYS A 325 -48.84 22.43 47.49
C LYS A 325 -47.90 23.53 47.98
N GLU A 326 -46.89 23.20 48.74
CA GLU A 326 -45.89 24.14 49.25
C GLU A 326 -45.05 24.70 48.11
N ILE A 327 -44.70 23.85 47.14
CA ILE A 327 -44.03 24.30 45.90
C ILE A 327 -44.92 25.27 45.09
N SER A 328 -46.21 25.00 45.01
CA SER A 328 -47.18 25.92 44.36
C SER A 328 -47.26 27.29 45.04
N GLU A 329 -47.31 27.31 46.37
CA GLU A 329 -47.35 28.54 47.18
C GLU A 329 -46.05 29.36 47.04
N LEU A 330 -44.88 28.73 46.91
CA LEU A 330 -43.62 29.43 46.65
C LEU A 330 -43.61 30.23 45.34
N PHE A 331 -44.37 29.77 44.35
CA PHE A 331 -44.55 30.49 43.08
C PHE A 331 -45.79 31.39 43.03
N GLY A 332 -46.42 31.65 44.19
CA GLY A 332 -47.59 32.51 44.32
C GLY A 332 -48.87 31.95 43.69
N GLU A 333 -48.93 30.66 43.47
CA GLU A 333 -50.10 29.96 42.90
C GLU A 333 -51.03 29.46 44.02
N LYS A 334 -52.30 29.81 43.98
CA LYS A 334 -53.30 29.33 44.97
C LYS A 334 -53.67 27.85 44.81
N GLN A 335 -53.38 27.25 43.66
CA GLN A 335 -53.60 25.87 43.32
C GLN A 335 -52.51 25.39 42.35
N ILE A 336 -52.22 24.07 42.36
CA ILE A 336 -51.22 23.46 41.49
C ILE A 336 -51.64 23.68 40.03
N SER A 337 -50.92 24.52 39.30
CA SER A 337 -51.17 24.74 37.87
C SER A 337 -50.76 23.54 37.00
N GLY A 338 -51.41 23.41 35.87
CA GLY A 338 -51.04 22.37 34.90
C GLY A 338 -49.61 22.53 34.36
N SER A 339 -49.07 23.77 34.43
CA SER A 339 -47.66 24.07 34.10
C SER A 339 -46.71 23.54 35.15
N LEU A 340 -47.00 23.79 36.44
CA LEU A 340 -46.18 23.28 37.56
C LEU A 340 -46.16 21.74 37.57
N ASN A 341 -47.32 21.13 37.34
CA ASN A 341 -47.43 19.68 37.30
C ASN A 341 -46.59 19.05 36.17
N ARG A 342 -46.54 19.68 35.01
CA ARG A 342 -45.69 19.26 33.87
C ARG A 342 -44.20 19.42 34.21
N THR A 343 -43.83 20.52 34.88
CA THR A 343 -42.45 20.76 35.31
C THR A 343 -42.00 19.71 36.33
N LEU A 344 -42.78 19.47 37.38
CA LEU A 344 -42.46 18.45 38.37
C LEU A 344 -42.36 17.05 37.78
N LYS A 345 -43.27 16.70 36.84
CA LYS A 345 -43.20 15.42 36.14
C LYS A 345 -41.92 15.27 35.34
N LYS A 346 -41.49 16.30 34.61
CA LYS A 346 -40.21 16.28 33.86
C LYS A 346 -38.99 16.15 34.76
N LEU A 347 -38.98 16.83 35.94
CA LEU A 347 -37.90 16.74 36.90
C LEU A 347 -37.79 15.33 37.50
N VAL A 348 -38.92 14.68 37.78
CA VAL A 348 -38.95 13.27 38.24
C VAL A 348 -38.50 12.30 37.11
N GLU A 349 -39.01 12.46 35.91
CA GLU A 349 -38.65 11.64 34.74
C GLU A 349 -37.16 11.80 34.38
N GLY A 350 -36.58 12.99 34.58
CA GLY A 350 -35.16 13.26 34.40
C GLY A 350 -34.27 12.84 35.58
N GLY A 351 -34.83 12.28 36.67
CA GLY A 351 -34.09 11.83 37.84
C GLY A 351 -33.48 12.94 38.69
N LEU A 352 -33.91 14.20 38.47
CA LEU A 352 -33.42 15.38 39.20
C LEU A 352 -34.11 15.57 40.54
N ILE A 353 -35.30 15.04 40.72
CA ILE A 353 -36.04 14.96 42.00
C ILE A 353 -36.69 13.60 42.11
N GLU A 354 -36.94 13.17 43.32
CA GLU A 354 -37.63 11.92 43.64
C GLU A 354 -38.78 12.13 44.63
N HIS A 355 -39.75 11.21 44.65
CA HIS A 355 -40.81 11.21 45.60
C HIS A 355 -40.29 10.70 46.96
N THR A 356 -40.57 11.40 48.06
CA THR A 356 -40.20 11.01 49.43
C THR A 356 -40.84 9.67 49.82
N ILE A 357 -41.97 9.30 49.20
CA ILE A 357 -42.65 8.03 49.38
C ILE A 357 -42.72 7.32 48.00
N PRO A 358 -41.77 6.44 47.70
CA PRO A 358 -41.75 5.74 46.42
C PRO A 358 -42.94 4.78 46.29
N ASN A 359 -43.54 4.75 45.11
CA ASN A 359 -44.62 3.84 44.67
C ASN A 359 -46.07 4.11 45.14
N VAL A 360 -46.38 5.27 45.67
CA VAL A 360 -47.81 5.64 45.89
C VAL A 360 -48.28 6.57 44.78
N LYS A 361 -49.01 6.04 43.80
CA LYS A 361 -49.68 6.88 42.76
C LYS A 361 -50.71 7.76 43.44
N ASN A 362 -50.62 9.09 43.31
CA ASN A 362 -51.52 10.12 43.84
C ASN A 362 -51.43 10.39 45.33
N HIS A 363 -50.29 10.23 46.00
CA HIS A 363 -50.10 10.80 47.35
C HIS A 363 -50.07 12.32 47.24
N PRO A 364 -50.65 13.07 48.18
CA PRO A 364 -50.72 14.55 48.12
C PRO A 364 -49.39 15.25 48.37
N ASP A 365 -48.28 14.54 48.54
CA ASP A 365 -46.95 15.12 48.77
C ASP A 365 -46.25 15.49 47.44
#